data_f126d72a28c402bc6c632908aa0bbeb2
#
_entry.id   f126d72a28c402bc6c632908aa0bbeb2
#
_cell.length_a   1.000
_cell.length_b   1.000
_cell.length_c   1.000
_cell.angle_alpha   90.00
_cell.angle_beta   90.00
_cell.angle_gamma   90.00
#
_symmetry.space_group_name_H-M   'P 1'
#
loop_
_entity.id
_entity.type
_entity.pdbx_description
1 polymer ?
#
loop_
_entity_poly.entity_id
_entity_poly.type
_entity_poly.pdbx_seq_one_letter_code
_entity_poly.pdbx_strand_id
1 'polypeptide(L)'
;TPIASSAASDVYKRQQMNAYALPLNAWVLPDEMCKIMDIVIRLWRNNGEREKRTKGRFRMYLDQVGHEEFRKQVVELFGPLEPDPGSKFDDSPRSHFGIHPQKQHGLYFAGMHVPVGRLTAQDLQDMATASLKYGSGEIRLTEDQNIILTGLTHEKVKEFKADSLLEQFALEPGNISAGTVSCTGNTYCSFALTNTKDQALKAAKELDKELKLPDEIKIHWTGCPNTCGQAYMGAIGLTGTKAKDNEGVMGLSLIHISEPTRP
;
A
#
# COMPACT_ATOMS: atom_id res chain seq x y z
N THR A 1 -4.41 -11.95 -16.02
CA THR A 1 -3.96 -11.37 -14.75
C THR A 1 -4.98 -11.80 -13.72
N PRO A 2 -4.61 -12.52 -12.64
CA PRO A 2 -5.57 -12.79 -11.60
C PRO A 2 -6.12 -11.45 -11.12
N ILE A 3 -7.42 -11.41 -10.87
CA ILE A 3 -7.95 -10.37 -10.01
C ILE A 3 -7.39 -10.75 -8.64
N ALA A 4 -6.15 -10.34 -8.40
CA ALA A 4 -5.66 -10.27 -7.05
C ALA A 4 -6.72 -9.43 -6.34
N SER A 5 -7.44 -10.07 -5.45
CA SER A 5 -8.41 -9.38 -4.64
C SER A 5 -7.69 -8.14 -4.14
N SER A 6 -8.20 -6.99 -4.46
CA SER A 6 -7.69 -5.76 -3.88
C SER A 6 -8.06 -5.79 -2.40
N ALA A 7 -7.33 -6.61 -1.63
CA ALA A 7 -7.41 -6.59 -0.17
C ALA A 7 -7.30 -5.16 0.36
N ALA A 8 -6.63 -4.29 -0.41
CA ALA A 8 -6.49 -2.88 -0.12
C ALA A 8 -7.79 -2.06 -0.21
N SER A 9 -8.82 -2.47 -0.96
CA SER A 9 -10.02 -1.64 -1.09
C SER A 9 -10.95 -1.68 0.11
N ASP A 10 -10.90 -2.73 0.90
CA ASP A 10 -11.79 -2.91 2.07
C ASP A 10 -11.21 -2.43 3.41
N VAL A 11 -9.91 -2.18 3.48
CA VAL A 11 -9.28 -1.58 4.65
C VAL A 11 -9.60 -0.08 4.79
N TYR A 12 -10.35 0.47 3.83
CA TYR A 12 -10.49 1.90 3.68
C TYR A 12 -11.61 2.54 4.52
N LYS A 13 -11.22 3.56 5.30
CA LYS A 13 -12.01 4.61 5.99
C LYS A 13 -13.23 4.21 6.83
N ARG A 14 -13.11 4.37 8.14
CA ARG A 14 -14.19 4.34 9.14
C ARG A 14 -14.86 2.99 9.35
N GLN A 15 -14.13 1.91 9.31
CA GLN A 15 -14.70 0.62 9.67
C GLN A 15 -14.52 0.34 11.16
N GLN A 16 -15.61 0.10 11.82
CA GLN A 16 -15.60 -0.39 13.21
C GLN A 16 -15.08 -1.84 13.32
N MET A 17 -14.99 -2.54 12.18
CA MET A 17 -14.41 -3.88 12.08
C MET A 17 -13.57 -3.97 10.81
N ASN A 18 -12.30 -4.31 10.97
CA ASN A 18 -11.41 -4.55 9.85
C ASN A 18 -11.59 -5.98 9.35
N ALA A 19 -11.63 -6.17 8.05
CA ALA A 19 -11.61 -7.49 7.44
C ALA A 19 -10.78 -7.46 6.18
N TYR A 20 -10.12 -8.56 5.93
CA TYR A 20 -9.44 -8.79 4.67
C TYR A 20 -10.47 -9.11 3.58
N ALA A 21 -10.17 -8.71 2.35
CA ALA A 21 -10.96 -9.13 1.20
C ALA A 21 -10.84 -10.65 1.01
N LEU A 22 -11.95 -11.29 0.69
CA LEU A 22 -11.96 -12.70 0.32
C LEU A 22 -11.85 -12.82 -1.21
N PRO A 23 -11.08 -13.80 -1.72
CA PRO A 23 -10.94 -14.01 -3.15
C PRO A 23 -12.28 -14.45 -3.75
N LEU A 24 -12.67 -13.86 -4.86
CA LEU A 24 -13.85 -14.29 -5.61
C LEU A 24 -13.66 -15.69 -6.26
N ASN A 25 -12.43 -16.20 -6.23
CA ASN A 25 -12.01 -17.44 -6.88
C ASN A 25 -12.44 -17.48 -8.35
N ALA A 26 -12.05 -16.45 -9.07
CA ALA A 26 -12.38 -16.23 -10.46
C ALA A 26 -11.17 -15.77 -11.26
N TRP A 27 -10.97 -16.42 -12.41
CA TRP A 27 -10.01 -15.98 -13.41
C TRP A 27 -10.77 -15.37 -14.58
N VAL A 28 -10.39 -14.18 -14.99
CA VAL A 28 -10.97 -13.51 -16.16
C VAL A 28 -9.87 -12.94 -17.06
N LEU A 29 -10.15 -12.83 -18.34
CA LEU A 29 -9.26 -12.20 -19.30
C LEU A 29 -9.20 -10.67 -19.07
N PRO A 30 -8.10 -10.00 -19.44
CA PRO A 30 -7.99 -8.54 -19.29
C PRO A 30 -9.15 -7.77 -19.91
N ASP A 31 -9.63 -8.19 -21.06
CA ASP A 31 -10.75 -7.55 -21.78
C ASP A 31 -12.10 -7.73 -21.09
N GLU A 32 -12.21 -8.70 -20.19
CA GLU A 32 -13.41 -8.99 -19.43
C GLU A 32 -13.46 -8.26 -18.07
N MET A 33 -12.34 -7.63 -17.66
CA MET A 33 -12.24 -6.95 -16.37
C MET A 33 -13.33 -5.90 -16.16
N CYS A 34 -13.57 -5.06 -17.18
CA CYS A 34 -14.60 -4.02 -17.07
C CYS A 34 -16.01 -4.63 -16.92
N LYS A 35 -16.28 -5.75 -17.59
CA LYS A 35 -17.58 -6.46 -17.52
C LYS A 35 -17.83 -6.99 -16.11
N ILE A 36 -16.86 -7.69 -15.52
CA ILE A 36 -17.04 -8.25 -14.18
C ILE A 36 -17.14 -7.16 -13.12
N MET A 37 -16.35 -6.09 -13.24
CA MET A 37 -16.43 -4.94 -12.33
C MET A 37 -17.79 -4.23 -12.40
N ASP A 38 -18.34 -4.05 -13.60
CA ASP A 38 -19.68 -3.48 -13.78
C ASP A 38 -20.77 -4.35 -13.10
N ILE A 39 -20.68 -5.67 -13.25
CA ILE A 39 -21.59 -6.61 -12.58
C ILE A 39 -21.50 -6.48 -11.06
N VAL A 40 -20.30 -6.51 -10.49
CA VAL A 40 -20.07 -6.37 -9.05
C VAL A 40 -20.66 -5.05 -8.53
N ILE A 41 -20.40 -3.94 -9.23
CA ILE A 41 -20.92 -2.61 -8.86
C ILE A 41 -22.46 -2.59 -8.96
N ARG A 42 -23.05 -3.17 -10.00
CA ARG A 42 -24.52 -3.23 -10.16
C ARG A 42 -25.19 -4.07 -9.09
N LEU A 43 -24.65 -5.21 -8.74
CA LEU A 43 -25.14 -6.04 -7.65
C LEU A 43 -25.18 -5.26 -6.34
N TRP A 44 -24.08 -4.63 -5.98
CA TRP A 44 -24.03 -3.79 -4.80
C TRP A 44 -24.94 -2.55 -4.90
N ARG A 45 -24.98 -1.86 -6.05
CA ARG A 45 -25.84 -0.71 -6.25
C ARG A 45 -27.31 -1.05 -6.07
N ASN A 46 -27.75 -2.19 -6.59
CA ASN A 46 -29.16 -2.55 -6.63
C ASN A 46 -29.65 -3.20 -5.33
N ASN A 47 -28.77 -3.93 -4.62
CA ASN A 47 -29.15 -4.76 -3.48
C ASN A 47 -28.53 -4.30 -2.15
N GLY A 48 -27.54 -3.41 -2.17
CA GLY A 48 -26.92 -2.87 -0.97
C GLY A 48 -27.81 -1.88 -0.24
N GLU A 49 -27.60 -1.74 1.07
CA GLU A 49 -28.33 -0.81 1.93
C GLU A 49 -28.14 0.65 1.48
N ARG A 50 -29.22 1.40 1.32
CA ARG A 50 -29.23 2.80 0.88
C ARG A 50 -29.78 3.79 1.91
N GLU A 51 -30.59 3.32 2.82
CA GLU A 51 -31.21 4.18 3.84
C GLU A 51 -30.23 4.53 4.96
N LYS A 52 -29.44 3.55 5.40
CA LYS A 52 -28.47 3.72 6.47
C LYS A 52 -27.06 3.88 5.91
N ARG A 53 -26.60 5.14 5.78
CA ARG A 53 -25.28 5.49 5.24
C ARG A 53 -24.11 4.70 5.85
N THR A 54 -24.19 4.34 7.12
CA THR A 54 -23.16 3.55 7.81
C THR A 54 -23.09 2.10 7.32
N LYS A 55 -24.20 1.57 6.79
CA LYS A 55 -24.33 0.21 6.27
C LYS A 55 -24.30 0.13 4.74
N GLY A 56 -24.19 1.26 4.03
CA GLY A 56 -24.22 1.32 2.57
C GLY A 56 -22.91 0.91 1.88
N ARG A 57 -21.97 0.29 2.57
CA ARG A 57 -20.69 -0.13 1.99
C ARG A 57 -20.79 -1.50 1.35
N PHE A 58 -19.98 -1.73 0.33
CA PHE A 58 -19.91 -3.03 -0.37
C PHE A 58 -19.69 -4.20 0.59
N ARG A 59 -18.78 -4.07 1.53
CA ARG A 59 -18.55 -5.07 2.56
C ARG A 59 -19.82 -5.44 3.33
N MET A 60 -20.59 -4.45 3.78
CA MET A 60 -21.83 -4.70 4.52
C MET A 60 -22.84 -5.51 3.70
N TYR A 61 -22.86 -5.26 2.39
CA TYR A 61 -23.64 -6.07 1.46
C TYR A 61 -23.11 -7.50 1.38
N LEU A 62 -21.80 -7.70 1.27
CA LEU A 62 -21.18 -9.04 1.28
C LEU A 62 -21.41 -9.78 2.60
N ASP A 63 -21.29 -9.11 3.74
CA ASP A 63 -21.57 -9.71 5.06
C ASP A 63 -23.05 -10.14 5.17
N GLN A 64 -23.97 -9.44 4.52
CA GLN A 64 -25.41 -9.75 4.52
C GLN A 64 -25.76 -10.92 3.57
N VAL A 65 -25.19 -10.91 2.37
CA VAL A 65 -25.50 -11.90 1.32
C VAL A 65 -24.69 -13.19 1.52
N GLY A 66 -23.49 -13.07 2.02
CA GLY A 66 -22.51 -14.15 2.10
C GLY A 66 -21.70 -14.29 0.81
N HIS A 67 -20.43 -14.70 0.97
CA HIS A 67 -19.46 -14.75 -0.12
C HIS A 67 -19.88 -15.75 -1.24
N GLU A 68 -20.33 -16.93 -0.86
CA GLU A 68 -20.73 -17.97 -1.81
C GLU A 68 -21.96 -17.57 -2.64
N GLU A 69 -22.95 -16.96 -1.99
CA GLU A 69 -24.15 -16.49 -2.67
C GLU A 69 -23.84 -15.31 -3.59
N PHE A 70 -22.99 -14.40 -3.14
CA PHE A 70 -22.50 -13.31 -4.00
C PHE A 70 -21.78 -13.83 -5.24
N ARG A 71 -20.92 -14.85 -5.08
CA ARG A 71 -20.25 -15.50 -6.20
C ARG A 71 -21.24 -16.10 -7.19
N LYS A 72 -22.29 -16.77 -6.72
CA LYS A 72 -23.37 -17.32 -7.59
C LYS A 72 -24.04 -16.21 -8.41
N GLN A 73 -24.40 -15.10 -7.78
CA GLN A 73 -25.00 -13.95 -8.46
C GLN A 73 -24.08 -13.37 -9.53
N VAL A 74 -22.77 -13.33 -9.28
CA VAL A 74 -21.78 -12.89 -10.29
C VAL A 74 -21.75 -13.88 -11.46
N VAL A 75 -21.73 -15.18 -11.19
CA VAL A 75 -21.71 -16.24 -12.23
C VAL A 75 -22.99 -16.21 -13.07
N GLU A 76 -24.15 -15.99 -12.48
CA GLU A 76 -25.42 -15.88 -13.19
C GLU A 76 -25.41 -14.73 -14.23
N LEU A 77 -24.77 -13.62 -13.91
CA LEU A 77 -24.73 -12.44 -14.77
C LEU A 77 -23.55 -12.42 -15.74
N PHE A 78 -22.42 -12.97 -15.33
CA PHE A 78 -21.20 -12.98 -16.13
C PHE A 78 -21.15 -14.17 -17.09
N GLY A 79 -21.58 -15.32 -16.64
CA GLY A 79 -21.37 -16.65 -17.19
C GLY A 79 -20.41 -17.47 -16.32
N PRO A 80 -20.08 -18.69 -16.74
CA PRO A 80 -19.13 -19.55 -16.03
C PRO A 80 -17.81 -18.83 -15.79
N LEU A 81 -17.33 -18.86 -14.55
CA LEU A 81 -16.03 -18.31 -14.16
C LEU A 81 -15.04 -19.45 -13.99
N GLU A 82 -13.94 -19.36 -14.71
CA GLU A 82 -12.83 -20.27 -14.48
C GLU A 82 -12.28 -20.07 -13.07
N PRO A 83 -11.98 -21.15 -12.34
CA PRO A 83 -11.34 -21.03 -11.04
C PRO A 83 -9.94 -20.41 -11.18
N ASP A 84 -9.50 -19.71 -10.16
CA ASP A 84 -8.11 -19.27 -10.10
C ASP A 84 -7.19 -20.50 -10.26
N PRO A 85 -6.29 -20.53 -11.25
CA PRO A 85 -5.39 -21.67 -11.50
C PRO A 85 -4.40 -21.92 -10.36
N GLY A 86 -4.61 -21.29 -9.20
CA GLY A 86 -3.75 -21.39 -8.04
C GLY A 86 -2.49 -20.55 -8.24
N SER A 87 -2.67 -19.29 -8.63
CA SER A 87 -1.58 -18.31 -8.54
C SER A 87 -1.07 -18.34 -7.10
N LYS A 88 0.02 -19.08 -6.87
CA LYS A 88 0.75 -18.98 -5.62
C LYS A 88 1.20 -17.53 -5.56
N PHE A 89 0.53 -16.73 -4.73
CA PHE A 89 1.11 -15.47 -4.36
C PHE A 89 2.46 -15.81 -3.75
N ASP A 90 3.49 -15.32 -4.39
CA ASP A 90 4.81 -15.34 -3.81
C ASP A 90 4.74 -14.32 -2.65
N ASP A 91 4.51 -14.84 -1.44
CA ASP A 91 4.45 -14.06 -0.20
C ASP A 91 5.82 -13.51 0.21
N SER A 92 6.87 -13.77 -0.60
CA SER A 92 8.17 -13.17 -0.35
C SER A 92 8.05 -11.65 -0.42
N PRO A 93 8.60 -10.93 0.57
CA PRO A 93 8.62 -9.47 0.55
C PRO A 93 9.33 -9.02 -0.73
N ARG A 94 8.57 -8.51 -1.69
CA ARG A 94 9.16 -7.95 -2.90
C ARG A 94 9.46 -6.49 -2.65
N SER A 95 10.61 -6.24 -2.07
CA SER A 95 11.15 -4.89 -2.08
C SER A 95 11.45 -4.49 -3.52
N HIS A 96 10.93 -3.35 -3.95
CA HIS A 96 11.28 -2.76 -5.23
C HIS A 96 12.57 -1.93 -5.15
N PHE A 97 13.20 -1.87 -3.99
CA PHE A 97 14.45 -1.11 -3.79
C PHE A 97 15.62 -1.74 -4.54
N GLY A 98 16.51 -0.86 -5.00
CA GLY A 98 17.68 -1.30 -5.74
C GLY A 98 17.50 -1.31 -7.24
N ILE A 99 18.42 -1.98 -7.93
CA ILE A 99 18.42 -2.11 -9.39
C ILE A 99 17.97 -3.51 -9.78
N HIS A 100 16.92 -3.58 -10.57
CA HIS A 100 16.33 -4.85 -11.01
C HIS A 100 16.16 -4.88 -12.53
N PRO A 101 16.30 -6.06 -13.17
CA PRO A 101 16.04 -6.21 -14.58
C PRO A 101 14.54 -6.03 -14.87
N GLN A 102 14.24 -5.39 -16.00
CA GLN A 102 12.88 -5.31 -16.54
C GLN A 102 12.58 -6.54 -17.43
N LYS A 103 11.30 -6.68 -17.82
CA LYS A 103 10.93 -7.68 -18.82
C LYS A 103 11.55 -7.39 -20.19
N GLN A 104 11.80 -6.13 -20.50
CA GLN A 104 12.49 -5.70 -21.71
C GLN A 104 13.98 -6.02 -21.58
N HIS A 105 14.48 -6.80 -22.52
CA HIS A 105 15.89 -7.23 -22.53
C HIS A 105 16.86 -6.05 -22.49
N GLY A 106 17.85 -6.12 -21.61
CA GLY A 106 18.90 -5.11 -21.46
C GLY A 106 18.49 -3.83 -20.74
N LEU A 107 17.23 -3.75 -20.26
CA LEU A 107 16.75 -2.62 -19.47
C LEU A 107 16.55 -2.99 -17.99
N TYR A 108 16.76 -1.99 -17.16
CA TYR A 108 16.65 -2.07 -15.71
C TYR A 108 15.69 -1.00 -15.16
N PHE A 109 15.17 -1.25 -13.98
CA PHE A 109 14.55 -0.20 -13.18
C PHE A 109 15.32 0.02 -11.88
N ALA A 110 15.23 1.23 -11.36
CA ALA A 110 15.81 1.63 -10.09
C ALA A 110 14.67 1.98 -9.12
N GLY A 111 14.52 1.21 -8.06
CA GLY A 111 13.60 1.51 -6.97
C GLY A 111 14.29 2.30 -5.89
N MET A 112 13.75 3.49 -5.58
CA MET A 112 14.30 4.42 -4.61
C MET A 112 13.37 4.58 -3.42
N HIS A 113 13.94 4.60 -2.24
CA HIS A 113 13.22 4.89 -1.01
C HIS A 113 12.92 6.39 -0.90
N VAL A 114 11.65 6.72 -0.71
CA VAL A 114 11.20 8.08 -0.38
C VAL A 114 10.82 8.11 1.10
N PRO A 115 11.64 8.75 1.95
CA PRO A 115 11.40 8.74 3.39
C PRO A 115 9.97 9.17 3.75
N VAL A 116 9.20 8.25 4.31
CA VAL A 116 7.77 8.38 4.65
C VAL A 116 6.89 8.94 3.51
N GLY A 117 7.31 8.75 2.25
CA GLY A 117 6.58 9.25 1.07
C GLY A 117 6.46 10.78 1.00
N ARG A 118 7.44 11.52 1.51
CA ARG A 118 7.43 12.99 1.48
C ARG A 118 8.39 13.51 0.42
N LEU A 119 7.87 14.32 -0.49
CA LEU A 119 8.61 14.96 -1.57
C LEU A 119 8.31 16.45 -1.59
N THR A 120 9.33 17.24 -1.89
CA THR A 120 9.20 18.66 -2.25
C THR A 120 9.01 18.79 -3.76
N ALA A 121 8.63 19.98 -4.22
CA ALA A 121 8.56 20.27 -5.65
C ALA A 121 9.95 20.14 -6.32
N GLN A 122 11.02 20.50 -5.61
CA GLN A 122 12.39 20.36 -6.12
C GLN A 122 12.77 18.88 -6.26
N ASP A 123 12.45 18.03 -5.28
CA ASP A 123 12.69 16.59 -5.35
C ASP A 123 12.04 15.98 -6.60
N LEU A 124 10.80 16.38 -6.91
CA LEU A 124 10.10 15.90 -8.11
C LEU A 124 10.77 16.38 -9.41
N GLN A 125 11.30 17.59 -9.45
CA GLN A 125 12.06 18.10 -10.60
C GLN A 125 13.39 17.38 -10.78
N ASP A 126 14.10 17.11 -9.68
CA ASP A 126 15.36 16.37 -9.70
C ASP A 126 15.15 14.92 -10.14
N MET A 127 14.09 14.28 -9.66
CA MET A 127 13.70 12.94 -10.12
C MET A 127 13.29 12.90 -11.58
N ALA A 128 12.55 13.91 -12.07
CA ALA A 128 12.20 14.02 -13.48
C ALA A 128 13.46 14.19 -14.35
N THR A 129 14.40 15.02 -13.91
CA THR A 129 15.69 15.22 -14.58
C THR A 129 16.51 13.93 -14.61
N ALA A 130 16.59 13.22 -13.48
CA ALA A 130 17.26 11.93 -13.39
C ALA A 130 16.61 10.88 -14.31
N SER A 131 15.27 10.83 -14.34
CA SER A 131 14.54 9.91 -15.23
C SER A 131 14.83 10.15 -16.70
N LEU A 132 14.90 11.40 -17.13
CA LEU A 132 15.26 11.77 -18.52
C LEU A 132 16.75 11.50 -18.83
N LYS A 133 17.63 11.70 -17.84
CA LYS A 133 19.08 11.52 -18.03
C LYS A 133 19.51 10.07 -18.06
N TYR A 134 18.92 9.23 -17.21
CA TYR A 134 19.36 7.85 -16.98
C TYR A 134 18.41 6.78 -17.50
N GLY A 135 17.13 7.10 -17.64
CA GLY A 135 16.08 6.15 -17.98
C GLY A 135 15.22 6.54 -19.17
N SER A 136 14.00 6.06 -19.18
CA SER A 136 13.02 6.31 -20.24
C SER A 136 12.25 7.63 -20.12
N GLY A 137 12.50 8.43 -19.09
CA GLY A 137 11.67 9.60 -18.76
C GLY A 137 10.40 9.24 -17.97
N GLU A 138 10.18 7.97 -17.67
CA GLU A 138 9.01 7.49 -16.93
C GLU A 138 9.34 7.25 -15.45
N ILE A 139 8.48 7.77 -14.57
CA ILE A 139 8.52 7.57 -13.12
C ILE A 139 7.26 6.82 -12.71
N ARG A 140 7.41 5.81 -11.86
CA ARG A 140 6.30 5.07 -11.27
C ARG A 140 6.29 5.22 -9.76
N LEU A 141 5.10 5.33 -9.19
CA LEU A 141 4.90 5.36 -7.74
C LEU A 141 4.54 3.94 -7.27
N THR A 142 4.99 3.59 -6.07
CA THR A 142 4.63 2.33 -5.41
C THR A 142 3.55 2.55 -4.36
N GLU A 143 2.87 1.48 -3.98
CA GLU A 143 1.88 1.48 -2.89
C GLU A 143 2.50 1.81 -1.52
N ASP A 144 3.78 1.50 -1.33
CA ASP A 144 4.55 1.81 -0.13
C ASP A 144 5.16 3.22 -0.15
N GLN A 145 4.61 4.12 -0.98
CA GLN A 145 5.00 5.54 -1.03
C GLN A 145 6.43 5.78 -1.57
N ASN A 146 6.96 4.89 -2.38
CA ASN A 146 8.28 4.97 -2.98
C ASN A 146 8.23 5.24 -4.48
N ILE A 147 9.39 5.38 -5.13
CA ILE A 147 9.50 5.74 -6.54
C ILE A 147 10.37 4.72 -7.29
N ILE A 148 9.96 4.46 -8.52
CA ILE A 148 10.72 3.64 -9.47
C ILE A 148 11.02 4.48 -10.72
N LEU A 149 12.30 4.54 -11.09
CA LEU A 149 12.75 5.00 -12.41
C LEU A 149 12.90 3.80 -13.34
N THR A 150 12.41 3.92 -14.57
CA THR A 150 12.40 2.82 -15.53
C THR A 150 13.31 3.08 -16.72
N GLY A 151 13.68 2.02 -17.44
CA GLY A 151 14.34 2.10 -18.74
C GLY A 151 15.84 2.42 -18.69
N LEU A 152 16.54 2.10 -17.60
CA LEU A 152 17.97 2.30 -17.50
C LEU A 152 18.72 1.22 -18.30
N THR A 153 19.71 1.61 -19.13
CA THR A 153 20.66 0.67 -19.70
C THR A 153 21.75 0.28 -18.68
N HIS A 154 22.52 -0.75 -18.98
CA HIS A 154 23.59 -1.19 -18.09
C HIS A 154 24.62 -0.09 -17.80
N GLU A 155 24.98 0.72 -18.82
CA GLU A 155 25.88 1.85 -18.65
C GLU A 155 25.24 2.93 -17.76
N LYS A 156 23.97 3.24 -18.00
CA LYS A 156 23.22 4.25 -17.25
C LYS A 156 23.01 3.86 -15.77
N VAL A 157 22.89 2.59 -15.47
CA VAL A 157 22.87 2.09 -14.08
C VAL A 157 24.17 2.46 -13.35
N LYS A 158 25.33 2.31 -14.00
CA LYS A 158 26.61 2.67 -13.37
C LYS A 158 26.74 4.16 -13.11
N GLU A 159 26.31 4.99 -14.07
CA GLU A 159 26.29 6.44 -13.92
C GLU A 159 25.31 6.86 -12.80
N PHE A 160 24.10 6.28 -12.78
CA PHE A 160 23.06 6.60 -11.81
C PHE A 160 23.48 6.27 -10.37
N LYS A 161 24.18 5.16 -10.15
CA LYS A 161 24.68 4.80 -8.81
C LYS A 161 25.63 5.84 -8.19
N ALA A 162 26.19 6.72 -8.99
CA ALA A 162 27.05 7.82 -8.55
C ALA A 162 26.31 9.17 -8.45
N ASP A 163 25.01 9.21 -8.70
CA ASP A 163 24.23 10.44 -8.66
C ASP A 163 23.94 10.86 -7.22
N SER A 164 24.08 12.16 -6.92
CA SER A 164 23.84 12.74 -5.60
C SER A 164 22.38 12.62 -5.13
N LEU A 165 21.43 12.40 -6.04
CA LEU A 165 20.03 12.13 -5.72
C LEU A 165 19.90 10.96 -4.73
N LEU A 166 20.79 9.97 -4.84
CA LEU A 166 20.78 8.76 -4.00
C LEU A 166 21.21 8.99 -2.54
N GLU A 167 21.80 10.13 -2.23
CA GLU A 167 22.09 10.51 -0.84
C GLU A 167 20.80 10.74 -0.04
N GLN A 168 19.76 11.25 -0.71
CA GLN A 168 18.44 11.49 -0.12
C GLN A 168 17.48 10.32 -0.36
N PHE A 169 17.53 9.71 -1.55
CA PHE A 169 16.61 8.67 -2.00
C PHE A 169 17.35 7.35 -2.24
N ALA A 170 17.71 6.68 -1.16
CA ALA A 170 18.57 5.51 -1.19
C ALA A 170 17.99 4.36 -2.03
N LEU A 171 18.87 3.66 -2.76
CA LEU A 171 18.54 2.38 -3.39
C LEU A 171 18.47 1.24 -2.36
N GLU A 172 19.24 1.35 -1.28
CA GLU A 172 19.34 0.36 -0.21
C GLU A 172 19.09 1.03 1.14
N PRO A 173 17.82 1.33 1.48
CA PRO A 173 17.50 1.91 2.79
C PRO A 173 17.70 0.87 3.92
N GLY A 174 17.74 1.35 5.17
CA GLY A 174 17.67 0.45 6.32
C GLY A 174 16.35 -0.32 6.35
N ASN A 175 16.34 -1.52 6.90
CA ASN A 175 15.19 -2.43 6.85
C ASN A 175 13.95 -1.91 7.60
N ILE A 176 14.13 -1.02 8.56
CA ILE A 176 13.02 -0.35 9.27
C ILE A 176 12.49 0.83 8.45
N SER A 177 13.38 1.65 7.91
CA SER A 177 12.99 2.76 7.01
C SER A 177 12.29 2.23 5.76
N ALA A 178 12.79 1.15 5.16
CA ALA A 178 12.21 0.48 4.00
C ALA A 178 10.73 0.11 4.21
N GLY A 179 10.40 -0.46 5.36
CA GLY A 179 9.04 -0.93 5.68
C GLY A 179 8.16 0.11 6.37
N THR A 180 8.67 1.34 6.58
CA THR A 180 7.90 2.39 7.28
C THR A 180 6.98 3.15 6.33
N VAL A 181 5.68 2.96 6.49
CA VAL A 181 4.62 3.65 5.75
C VAL A 181 3.85 4.59 6.69
N SER A 182 3.53 5.78 6.23
CA SER A 182 2.86 6.78 7.07
C SER A 182 1.78 7.55 6.31
N CYS A 183 0.61 7.71 6.93
CA CYS A 183 -0.40 8.62 6.40
C CYS A 183 0.06 10.08 6.50
N THR A 184 -0.70 10.99 5.90
CA THR A 184 -0.38 12.44 5.87
C THR A 184 -0.21 13.05 7.27
N GLY A 185 -0.96 12.58 8.28
CA GLY A 185 -0.92 13.15 9.63
C GLY A 185 -1.58 14.53 9.73
N ASN A 186 -1.52 15.12 10.93
CA ASN A 186 -2.20 16.37 11.24
C ASN A 186 -1.57 17.63 10.63
N THR A 187 -0.44 17.49 9.95
CA THR A 187 0.18 18.61 9.21
C THR A 187 -0.73 19.10 8.07
N TYR A 188 -1.44 18.18 7.38
CA TYR A 188 -2.29 18.50 6.24
C TYR A 188 -3.69 17.87 6.32
N CYS A 189 -3.97 17.03 7.31
CA CYS A 189 -5.23 16.32 7.44
C CYS A 189 -5.99 16.78 8.69
N SER A 190 -7.15 17.39 8.52
CA SER A 190 -8.01 17.86 9.62
C SER A 190 -8.60 16.75 10.48
N PHE A 191 -8.60 15.51 10.02
CA PHE A 191 -9.09 14.36 10.79
C PHE A 191 -8.00 13.70 11.63
N ALA A 192 -6.73 13.92 11.28
CA ALA A 192 -5.63 13.29 12.00
C ALA A 192 -5.44 13.93 13.38
N LEU A 193 -5.27 13.09 14.38
CA LEU A 193 -5.04 13.51 15.76
C LEU A 193 -3.56 13.76 16.04
N THR A 194 -2.69 13.24 15.17
CA THR A 194 -1.25 13.18 15.43
C THR A 194 -0.42 13.46 14.21
N ASN A 195 0.80 13.96 14.42
CA ASN A 195 1.82 14.07 13.39
C ASN A 195 2.44 12.68 13.17
N THR A 196 2.12 12.07 12.03
CA THR A 196 2.60 10.73 11.73
C THR A 196 3.94 10.74 11.00
N LYS A 197 4.08 11.57 9.95
CA LYS A 197 5.26 11.53 9.08
C LYS A 197 6.56 11.90 9.79
N ASP A 198 6.56 12.95 10.61
CA ASP A 198 7.78 13.35 11.29
C ASP A 198 8.17 12.35 12.39
N GLN A 199 7.17 11.82 13.11
CA GLN A 199 7.41 10.80 14.12
C GLN A 199 7.89 9.48 13.52
N ALA A 200 7.25 9.03 12.43
CA ALA A 200 7.65 7.83 11.72
C ALA A 200 9.08 7.94 11.16
N LEU A 201 9.40 9.08 10.53
CA LEU A 201 10.74 9.33 10.00
C LEU A 201 11.81 9.32 11.09
N LYS A 202 11.53 10.00 12.23
CA LYS A 202 12.44 10.04 13.36
C LYS A 202 12.66 8.64 13.93
N ALA A 203 11.58 7.94 14.24
CA ALA A 203 11.63 6.59 14.80
C ALA A 203 12.37 5.60 13.87
N ALA A 204 12.07 5.61 12.57
CA ALA A 204 12.72 4.73 11.62
C ALA A 204 14.22 4.96 11.55
N LYS A 205 14.66 6.24 11.49
CA LYS A 205 16.08 6.60 11.47
C LYS A 205 16.83 6.24 12.76
N GLU A 206 16.19 6.37 13.91
CA GLU A 206 16.79 5.98 15.19
C GLU A 206 16.90 4.47 15.31
N LEU A 207 15.83 3.75 14.99
CA LEU A 207 15.81 2.29 15.05
C LEU A 207 16.76 1.63 14.05
N ASP A 208 16.91 2.15 12.82
CA ASP A 208 17.89 1.63 11.85
C ASP A 208 19.35 1.77 12.33
N LYS A 209 19.64 2.75 13.21
CA LYS A 209 20.97 2.89 13.82
C LYS A 209 21.21 1.86 14.93
N GLU A 210 20.20 1.61 15.73
CA GLU A 210 20.30 0.75 16.91
C GLU A 210 20.11 -0.74 16.57
N LEU A 211 19.21 -1.03 15.63
CA LEU A 211 18.81 -2.38 15.28
C LEU A 211 19.30 -2.76 13.88
N LYS A 212 19.94 -3.93 13.78
CA LYS A 212 20.34 -4.53 12.50
C LYS A 212 19.44 -5.73 12.21
N LEU A 213 18.29 -5.44 11.62
CA LEU A 213 17.35 -6.49 11.23
C LEU A 213 17.82 -7.17 9.93
N PRO A 214 17.66 -8.49 9.81
CA PRO A 214 18.01 -9.22 8.59
C PRO A 214 17.07 -8.89 7.44
N ASP A 215 15.79 -8.61 7.73
CA ASP A 215 14.73 -8.42 6.76
C ASP A 215 13.95 -7.14 7.05
N GLU A 216 13.24 -6.66 6.03
CA GLU A 216 12.32 -5.52 6.10
C GLU A 216 11.16 -5.83 7.07
N ILE A 217 10.86 -4.89 7.96
CA ILE A 217 9.68 -4.96 8.83
C ILE A 217 8.68 -3.87 8.47
N LYS A 218 7.44 -4.23 8.19
CA LYS A 218 6.36 -3.29 7.87
C LYS A 218 5.85 -2.60 9.13
N ILE A 219 6.10 -1.28 9.22
CA ILE A 219 5.64 -0.42 10.31
C ILE A 219 4.72 0.65 9.74
N HIS A 220 3.44 0.56 10.04
CA HIS A 220 2.42 1.42 9.47
C HIS A 220 1.89 2.46 10.47
N TRP A 221 1.97 3.74 10.11
CA TRP A 221 1.57 4.86 10.95
C TRP A 221 0.29 5.51 10.43
N THR A 222 -0.70 5.59 11.28
CA THR A 222 -2.00 6.21 10.97
C THR A 222 -2.36 7.26 12.00
N GLY A 223 -2.73 8.45 11.57
CA GLY A 223 -3.00 9.60 12.45
C GLY A 223 -4.37 9.59 13.13
N CYS A 224 -5.26 8.67 12.78
CA CYS A 224 -6.60 8.56 13.37
C CYS A 224 -7.24 7.21 13.01
N PRO A 225 -8.39 6.84 13.62
CA PRO A 225 -9.10 5.59 13.33
C PRO A 225 -9.57 5.39 11.87
N ASN A 226 -9.37 6.37 10.98
CA ASN A 226 -9.67 6.20 9.54
C ASN A 226 -8.67 5.29 8.81
N THR A 227 -7.58 4.89 9.45
CA THR A 227 -6.60 3.90 8.97
C THR A 227 -5.99 4.17 7.59
N CYS A 228 -5.84 5.44 7.19
CA CYS A 228 -5.27 5.78 5.88
C CYS A 228 -3.82 5.30 5.68
N GLY A 229 -3.06 5.07 6.76
CA GLY A 229 -1.74 4.45 6.74
C GLY A 229 -1.79 2.92 6.80
N GLN A 230 -2.99 2.33 6.76
CA GLN A 230 -3.19 0.87 6.77
C GLN A 230 -2.52 0.17 7.96
N ALA A 231 -2.68 0.71 9.18
CA ALA A 231 -2.02 0.20 10.39
C ALA A 231 -2.20 -1.31 10.61
N TYR A 232 -3.32 -1.87 10.15
CA TYR A 232 -3.63 -3.30 10.31
C TYR A 232 -2.92 -4.21 9.30
N MET A 233 -2.25 -3.63 8.29
CA MET A 233 -1.49 -4.38 7.28
C MET A 233 0.00 -4.48 7.63
N GLY A 234 0.46 -3.68 8.60
CA GLY A 234 1.84 -3.74 9.07
C GLY A 234 2.04 -4.82 10.12
N ALA A 235 3.26 -5.34 10.23
CA ALA A 235 3.66 -6.17 11.37
C ALA A 235 3.54 -5.37 12.68
N ILE A 236 3.83 -4.06 12.61
CA ILE A 236 3.57 -3.10 13.68
C ILE A 236 2.68 -2.00 13.13
N GLY A 237 1.49 -1.85 13.72
CA GLY A 237 0.54 -0.81 13.34
C GLY A 237 0.38 0.23 14.45
N LEU A 238 0.52 1.51 14.10
CA LEU A 238 0.37 2.63 15.03
C LEU A 238 -0.80 3.51 14.60
N THR A 239 -1.76 3.69 15.52
CA THR A 239 -2.95 4.51 15.26
C THR A 239 -3.04 5.66 16.25
N GLY A 240 -3.15 6.88 15.73
CA GLY A 240 -3.39 8.07 16.52
C GLY A 240 -4.76 8.02 17.21
N THR A 241 -4.77 8.12 18.52
CA THR A 241 -5.98 8.17 19.33
C THR A 241 -5.86 9.27 20.38
N LYS A 242 -7.01 9.69 20.91
CA LYS A 242 -7.04 10.59 22.06
C LYS A 242 -6.85 9.77 23.30
N ALA A 243 -5.70 9.86 23.92
CA ALA A 243 -5.42 9.32 25.24
C ALA A 243 -5.04 10.48 26.17
N LYS A 244 -5.48 10.40 27.43
CA LYS A 244 -5.01 11.28 28.49
C LYS A 244 -3.97 10.51 29.29
N ASP A 245 -2.83 11.14 29.52
CA ASP A 245 -1.91 10.66 30.54
C ASP A 245 -2.41 11.01 31.95
N ASN A 246 -1.65 10.64 32.97
CA ASN A 246 -1.99 10.92 34.37
C ASN A 246 -2.03 12.42 34.70
N GLU A 247 -1.49 13.26 33.83
CA GLU A 247 -1.48 14.73 33.95
C GLU A 247 -2.54 15.41 33.10
N GLY A 248 -3.37 14.61 32.37
CA GLY A 248 -4.42 15.12 31.50
C GLY A 248 -3.97 15.57 30.12
N VAL A 249 -2.70 15.37 29.77
CA VAL A 249 -2.13 15.75 28.46
C VAL A 249 -2.59 14.76 27.40
N MET A 250 -3.04 15.29 26.26
CA MET A 250 -3.49 14.49 25.13
C MET A 250 -2.28 13.94 24.39
N GLY A 251 -2.16 12.63 24.36
CA GLY A 251 -1.06 11.91 23.71
C GLY A 251 -1.51 10.90 22.68
N LEU A 252 -0.53 10.41 21.98
CA LEU A 252 -0.63 9.28 21.05
C LEU A 252 -0.59 7.99 21.81
N SER A 253 -1.41 7.08 21.42
CA SER A 253 -1.18 5.68 21.65
C SER A 253 -2.07 4.82 20.78
N LEU A 254 -1.56 3.85 20.14
CA LEU A 254 -1.90 2.44 20.24
C LEU A 254 -1.00 1.65 19.33
N ILE A 255 -0.24 0.78 19.93
CA ILE A 255 0.48 -0.26 19.23
C ILE A 255 -0.51 -1.39 19.05
N HIS A 256 -0.89 -1.66 17.81
CA HIS A 256 -1.52 -2.92 17.46
C HIS A 256 -0.42 -3.77 16.80
N ILE A 257 0.08 -4.73 17.54
CA ILE A 257 0.95 -5.77 17.00
C ILE A 257 -0.01 -6.81 16.43
N SER A 258 -0.17 -6.83 15.12
CA SER A 258 -0.81 -7.95 14.46
C SER A 258 0.24 -9.02 14.25
N GLU A 259 0.15 -10.13 14.95
CA GLU A 259 0.77 -11.35 14.44
C GLU A 259 0.13 -11.62 13.07
N PRO A 260 0.92 -11.85 12.03
CA PRO A 260 0.37 -12.29 10.76
C PRO A 260 -0.28 -13.65 11.00
N THR A 261 -1.59 -13.66 11.22
CA THR A 261 -2.36 -14.88 11.11
C THR A 261 -2.31 -15.28 9.66
N ARG A 262 -1.33 -16.13 9.33
CA ARG A 262 -1.35 -16.85 8.06
C ARG A 262 -2.60 -17.71 8.04
N PRO A 263 -3.43 -17.61 6.99
CA PRO A 263 -4.50 -18.57 6.78
C PRO A 263 -3.95 -19.97 6.52
#